data_d4c654d839988594bd728dad0a786460
#
_entry.id   d4c654d839988594bd728dad0a786460
#
_cell.length_a   1.000
_cell.length_b   1.000
_cell.length_c   1.000
_cell.angle_alpha   90.00
_cell.angle_beta   90.00
_cell.angle_gamma   90.00
#
_symmetry.space_group_name_H-M   'P 1'
#
loop_
_entity.id
_entity.type
_entity.pdbx_description
1 polymer ?
#
loop_
_entity_poly.entity_id
_entity_poly.type
_entity_poly.pdbx_seq_one_letter_code
_entity_poly.pdbx_strand_id
1 'polypeptide(L)'
;MTDSSTVVAAAGLACRRGERLLFSGLDLKVLPGQVVWVRGANGQGKTSLLRLLAGLARPAAGRIEHLAGRERVYVGHANALKDDLSVAESLMFLSRLHGFDTSAAAHEQALRRFGLYSRRDAPVRTLSQGQRRRVALARLCTAPRTALWLLDEPFDALDAQGVDVLNAVLAEHAARGGSVLLTSHLPLTLNSPAPITLQLSGTTSA
;
A
#
# COMPACT_ATOMS: atom_id res chain seq x y z
N MET A 1 -10.85 22.55 -11.51
CA MET A 1 -10.39 21.77 -12.67
C MET A 1 -9.20 20.95 -12.19
N THR A 2 -9.39 19.65 -11.99
CA THR A 2 -8.27 18.73 -11.67
C THR A 2 -7.41 18.61 -12.91
N ASP A 3 -6.14 18.93 -12.76
CA ASP A 3 -5.10 18.73 -13.77
C ASP A 3 -5.12 17.24 -14.18
N SER A 4 -5.23 16.95 -15.48
CA SER A 4 -5.37 15.59 -16.06
C SER A 4 -4.24 14.62 -15.66
N SER A 5 -3.23 15.10 -14.95
CA SER A 5 -2.08 14.32 -14.46
C SER A 5 -2.22 13.86 -12.98
N THR A 6 -3.22 14.31 -12.24
CA THR A 6 -3.32 14.00 -10.79
C THR A 6 -3.88 12.61 -10.57
N VAL A 7 -3.14 11.73 -9.85
CA VAL A 7 -3.54 10.35 -9.54
C VAL A 7 -4.65 10.30 -8.51
N VAL A 8 -4.48 11.05 -7.43
CA VAL A 8 -5.48 11.25 -6.39
C VAL A 8 -5.34 12.65 -5.81
N ALA A 9 -6.47 13.32 -5.59
CA ALA A 9 -6.54 14.58 -4.86
C ALA A 9 -7.55 14.46 -3.72
N ALA A 10 -7.24 15.10 -2.60
CA ALA A 10 -8.16 15.27 -1.49
C ALA A 10 -8.21 16.76 -1.13
N ALA A 11 -9.41 17.29 -0.87
CA ALA A 11 -9.62 18.69 -0.51
C ALA A 11 -10.47 18.78 0.75
N GLY A 12 -9.94 19.48 1.78
CA GLY A 12 -10.60 19.70 3.06
C GLY A 12 -10.96 18.41 3.79
N LEU A 13 -10.18 17.34 3.62
CA LEU A 13 -10.53 16.00 4.09
C LEU A 13 -10.54 15.93 5.61
N ALA A 14 -11.62 15.37 6.18
CA ALA A 14 -11.74 15.10 7.60
C ALA A 14 -12.07 13.63 7.85
N CYS A 15 -11.54 13.07 8.92
CA CYS A 15 -11.76 11.69 9.33
C CYS A 15 -12.16 11.60 10.81
N ARG A 16 -13.21 10.82 11.09
CA ARG A 16 -13.65 10.46 12.46
C ARG A 16 -13.57 8.95 12.65
N ARG A 17 -13.38 8.55 13.90
CA ARG A 17 -13.49 7.15 14.34
C ARG A 17 -14.34 7.15 15.62
N GLY A 18 -15.59 6.74 15.49
CA GLY A 18 -16.61 7.03 16.50
C GLY A 18 -16.73 8.54 16.69
N GLU A 19 -16.76 9.01 17.93
CA GLU A 19 -16.86 10.43 18.27
C GLU A 19 -15.54 11.19 18.10
N ARG A 20 -14.40 10.49 17.99
CA ARG A 20 -13.07 11.11 17.92
C ARG A 20 -12.76 11.62 16.52
N LEU A 21 -12.51 12.92 16.37
CA LEU A 21 -11.94 13.52 15.17
C LEU A 21 -10.44 13.19 15.12
N LEU A 22 -9.99 12.52 14.06
CA LEU A 22 -8.58 12.13 13.87
C LEU A 22 -7.78 13.24 13.20
N PHE A 23 -8.35 13.82 12.14
CA PHE A 23 -7.80 14.98 11.43
C PHE A 23 -8.92 15.69 10.67
N SER A 24 -8.67 16.96 10.30
CA SER A 24 -9.58 17.78 9.50
C SER A 24 -8.79 18.76 8.63
N GLY A 25 -9.42 19.20 7.53
CA GLY A 25 -8.84 20.20 6.64
C GLY A 25 -7.59 19.70 5.88
N LEU A 26 -7.45 18.38 5.67
CA LEU A 26 -6.30 17.83 4.96
C LEU A 26 -6.48 18.01 3.45
N ASP A 27 -5.52 18.69 2.84
CA ASP A 27 -5.36 18.78 1.40
C ASP A 27 -4.19 17.89 0.96
N LEU A 28 -4.38 17.13 -0.11
CA LEU A 28 -3.39 16.23 -0.66
C LEU A 28 -3.52 16.17 -2.18
N LYS A 29 -2.39 16.19 -2.87
CA LYS A 29 -2.31 15.91 -4.30
C LYS A 29 -1.16 14.95 -4.56
N VAL A 30 -1.43 13.86 -5.30
CA VAL A 30 -0.43 12.86 -5.68
C VAL A 30 -0.36 12.78 -7.19
N LEU A 31 0.86 12.88 -7.71
CA LEU A 31 1.15 12.81 -9.15
C LEU A 31 1.71 11.43 -9.51
N PRO A 32 1.70 11.06 -10.80
CA PRO A 32 2.35 9.84 -11.29
C PRO A 32 3.84 9.80 -10.88
N GLY A 33 4.31 8.62 -10.50
CA GLY A 33 5.70 8.41 -10.11
C GLY A 33 6.07 8.88 -8.70
N GLN A 34 5.13 9.44 -7.94
CA GLN A 34 5.43 9.90 -6.59
C GLN A 34 5.31 8.79 -5.55
N VAL A 35 6.23 8.81 -4.59
CA VAL A 35 6.14 8.04 -3.34
C VAL A 35 5.90 9.02 -2.20
N VAL A 36 4.76 8.89 -1.52
CA VAL A 36 4.36 9.75 -0.40
C VAL A 36 4.46 8.95 0.89
N TRP A 37 5.29 9.44 1.81
CA TRP A 37 5.42 8.89 3.15
C TRP A 37 4.54 9.65 4.13
N VAL A 38 3.47 8.99 4.58
CA VAL A 38 2.54 9.54 5.57
C VAL A 38 3.10 9.34 6.96
N ARG A 39 3.47 10.43 7.62
CA ARG A 39 4.02 10.48 8.97
C ARG A 39 3.02 11.04 9.97
N GLY A 40 3.20 10.70 11.22
CA GLY A 40 2.37 11.18 12.33
C GLY A 40 2.40 10.20 13.50
N ALA A 41 2.03 10.65 14.70
CA ALA A 41 1.99 9.83 15.88
C ALA A 41 0.95 8.70 15.76
N ASN A 42 1.06 7.69 16.64
CA ASN A 42 0.08 6.62 16.68
C ASN A 42 -1.32 7.17 17.04
N GLY A 43 -2.34 6.65 16.38
CA GLY A 43 -3.73 7.09 16.58
C GLY A 43 -4.12 8.40 15.88
N GLN A 44 -3.23 9.05 15.11
CA GLN A 44 -3.55 10.26 14.32
C GLN A 44 -4.30 9.98 13.02
N GLY A 45 -4.57 8.72 12.68
CA GLY A 45 -5.41 8.40 11.53
C GLY A 45 -4.66 8.04 10.25
N LYS A 46 -3.37 7.70 10.30
CA LYS A 46 -2.58 7.27 9.11
C LYS A 46 -3.27 6.13 8.34
N THR A 47 -3.59 5.03 9.01
CA THR A 47 -4.37 3.91 8.44
C THR A 47 -5.73 4.36 7.92
N SER A 48 -6.41 5.27 8.64
CA SER A 48 -7.71 5.79 8.23
C SER A 48 -7.60 6.62 6.94
N LEU A 49 -6.56 7.44 6.81
CA LEU A 49 -6.29 8.18 5.57
C LEU A 49 -6.10 7.22 4.38
N LEU A 50 -5.27 6.19 4.54
CA LEU A 50 -5.08 5.19 3.47
C LEU A 50 -6.39 4.49 3.09
N ARG A 51 -7.24 4.14 4.07
CA ARG A 51 -8.56 3.53 3.83
C ARG A 51 -9.53 4.47 3.12
N LEU A 52 -9.53 5.76 3.46
CA LEU A 52 -10.32 6.77 2.76
C LEU A 52 -9.88 6.87 1.29
N LEU A 53 -8.58 6.97 1.03
CA LEU A 53 -8.02 7.03 -0.32
C LEU A 53 -8.23 5.72 -1.10
N ALA A 54 -8.31 4.57 -0.42
CA ALA A 54 -8.66 3.29 -1.03
C ALA A 54 -10.17 3.18 -1.39
N GLY A 55 -11.00 4.07 -0.87
CA GLY A 55 -12.46 3.96 -0.99
C GLY A 55 -13.08 2.94 -0.04
N LEU A 56 -12.33 2.47 0.96
CA LEU A 56 -12.77 1.50 1.98
C LEU A 56 -13.49 2.17 3.16
N ALA A 57 -13.50 3.49 3.22
CA ALA A 57 -14.20 4.29 4.20
C ALA A 57 -14.72 5.58 3.56
N ARG A 58 -15.69 6.23 4.21
CA ARG A 58 -16.21 7.52 3.79
C ARG A 58 -15.60 8.64 4.65
N PRO A 59 -15.24 9.79 4.07
CA PRO A 59 -14.77 10.93 4.83
C PRO A 59 -15.89 11.55 5.64
N ALA A 60 -15.55 12.15 6.79
CA ALA A 60 -16.48 12.91 7.61
C ALA A 60 -16.78 14.29 6.98
N ALA A 61 -15.82 14.86 6.26
CA ALA A 61 -15.97 16.06 5.45
C ALA A 61 -14.90 16.09 4.35
N GLY A 62 -15.05 16.99 3.39
CA GLY A 62 -14.16 17.10 2.24
C GLY A 62 -14.51 16.13 1.12
N ARG A 63 -13.64 16.06 0.11
CA ARG A 63 -13.82 15.18 -1.04
C ARG A 63 -12.50 14.54 -1.47
N ILE A 64 -12.62 13.41 -2.12
CA ILE A 64 -11.50 12.67 -2.74
C ILE A 64 -11.85 12.48 -4.21
N GLU A 65 -10.93 12.84 -5.07
CA GLU A 65 -11.02 12.66 -6.51
C GLU A 65 -9.89 11.74 -6.97
N HIS A 66 -10.23 10.73 -7.76
CA HIS A 66 -9.27 9.79 -8.34
C HIS A 66 -9.19 9.95 -9.85
N LEU A 67 -8.02 9.76 -10.41
CA LEU A 67 -7.86 9.67 -11.87
C LEU A 67 -8.66 8.48 -12.39
N ALA A 68 -9.53 8.72 -13.37
CA ALA A 68 -10.35 7.67 -13.97
C ALA A 68 -9.47 6.56 -14.60
N GLY A 69 -9.91 5.32 -14.46
CA GLY A 69 -9.21 4.15 -15.02
C GLY A 69 -7.94 3.74 -14.28
N ARG A 70 -7.59 4.38 -13.16
CA ARG A 70 -6.43 3.99 -12.36
C ARG A 70 -6.83 3.08 -11.21
N GLU A 71 -6.28 1.87 -11.21
CA GLU A 71 -6.49 0.88 -10.15
C GLU A 71 -5.91 1.34 -8.81
N ARG A 72 -6.54 0.91 -7.72
CA ARG A 72 -6.09 1.16 -6.34
C ARG A 72 -5.78 -0.16 -5.66
N VAL A 73 -4.60 -0.29 -5.10
CA VAL A 73 -4.14 -1.49 -4.39
C VAL A 73 -3.90 -1.13 -2.94
N TYR A 74 -4.76 -1.62 -2.05
CA TYR A 74 -4.59 -1.43 -0.62
C TYR A 74 -3.97 -2.68 0.01
N VAL A 75 -2.83 -2.51 0.69
CA VAL A 75 -2.20 -3.52 1.54
C VAL A 75 -2.24 -3.02 2.98
N GLY A 76 -3.11 -3.61 3.77
CA GLY A 76 -3.25 -3.25 5.19
C GLY A 76 -2.17 -3.88 6.06
N HIS A 77 -2.23 -3.57 7.36
CA HIS A 77 -1.36 -4.16 8.37
C HIS A 77 -1.58 -5.69 8.47
N ALA A 78 -2.83 -6.15 8.41
CA ALA A 78 -3.13 -7.58 8.31
C ALA A 78 -2.85 -8.10 6.89
N ASN A 79 -2.18 -9.25 6.80
CA ASN A 79 -1.74 -9.83 5.53
C ASN A 79 -2.89 -10.37 4.65
N ALA A 80 -4.09 -10.58 5.23
CA ALA A 80 -5.27 -11.11 4.56
C ALA A 80 -5.03 -12.46 3.85
N LEU A 81 -4.21 -13.31 4.44
CA LEU A 81 -3.90 -14.65 3.96
C LEU A 81 -4.79 -15.68 4.64
N LYS A 82 -5.11 -16.75 3.92
CA LYS A 82 -5.81 -17.93 4.46
C LYS A 82 -4.79 -19.01 4.83
N ASP A 83 -4.85 -19.49 6.05
CA ASP A 83 -3.88 -20.41 6.65
C ASP A 83 -3.79 -21.77 5.94
N ASP A 84 -4.89 -22.24 5.36
CA ASP A 84 -5.01 -23.55 4.71
C ASP A 84 -4.56 -23.55 3.24
N LEU A 85 -4.42 -22.39 2.62
CA LEU A 85 -3.90 -22.27 1.27
C LEU A 85 -2.37 -22.40 1.27
N SER A 86 -1.82 -22.94 0.19
CA SER A 86 -0.39 -22.81 -0.09
C SER A 86 -0.01 -21.36 -0.43
N VAL A 87 1.28 -21.07 -0.42
CA VAL A 87 1.81 -19.75 -0.81
C VAL A 87 1.38 -19.39 -2.24
N ALA A 88 1.50 -20.32 -3.18
CA ALA A 88 1.11 -20.10 -4.57
C ALA A 88 -0.40 -19.89 -4.71
N GLU A 89 -1.21 -20.69 -4.05
CA GLU A 89 -2.66 -20.54 -4.05
C GLU A 89 -3.11 -19.22 -3.43
N SER A 90 -2.45 -18.78 -2.35
CA SER A 90 -2.73 -17.50 -1.70
C SER A 90 -2.44 -16.32 -2.64
N LEU A 91 -1.30 -16.34 -3.35
CA LEU A 91 -0.98 -15.30 -4.32
C LEU A 91 -1.97 -15.31 -5.48
N MET A 92 -2.31 -16.51 -6.01
CA MET A 92 -3.31 -16.67 -7.07
C MET A 92 -4.67 -16.14 -6.63
N PHE A 93 -5.12 -16.50 -5.43
CA PHE A 93 -6.39 -16.04 -4.87
C PHE A 93 -6.45 -14.52 -4.78
N LEU A 94 -5.39 -13.89 -4.22
CA LEU A 94 -5.32 -12.44 -4.10
C LEU A 94 -5.28 -11.75 -5.48
N SER A 95 -4.53 -12.28 -6.44
CA SER A 95 -4.46 -11.73 -7.79
C SER A 95 -5.82 -11.80 -8.49
N ARG A 96 -6.52 -12.94 -8.42
CA ARG A 96 -7.87 -13.10 -8.99
C ARG A 96 -8.90 -12.17 -8.34
N LEU A 97 -8.86 -12.06 -7.00
CA LEU A 97 -9.80 -11.22 -6.25
C LEU A 97 -9.71 -9.75 -6.67
N HIS A 98 -8.51 -9.29 -7.04
CA HIS A 98 -8.26 -7.91 -7.43
C HIS A 98 -8.18 -7.70 -8.95
N GLY A 99 -8.39 -8.72 -9.78
CA GLY A 99 -8.28 -8.61 -11.24
C GLY A 99 -6.86 -8.36 -11.75
N PHE A 100 -5.83 -8.81 -10.99
CA PHE A 100 -4.43 -8.66 -11.37
C PHE A 100 -3.98 -9.77 -12.33
N ASP A 101 -2.73 -9.69 -12.80
CA ASP A 101 -2.15 -10.73 -13.65
C ASP A 101 -2.11 -12.07 -12.91
N THR A 102 -2.76 -13.07 -13.51
CA THR A 102 -2.85 -14.44 -12.96
C THR A 102 -2.00 -15.44 -13.75
N SER A 103 -1.13 -14.97 -14.63
CA SER A 103 -0.24 -15.86 -15.37
C SER A 103 0.74 -16.58 -14.44
N ALA A 104 1.04 -17.84 -14.76
CA ALA A 104 1.99 -18.62 -13.99
C ALA A 104 3.37 -17.96 -13.94
N ALA A 105 3.79 -17.34 -15.04
CA ALA A 105 5.07 -16.65 -15.13
C ALA A 105 5.14 -15.43 -14.19
N ALA A 106 4.09 -14.61 -14.13
CA ALA A 106 4.03 -13.45 -13.22
C ALA A 106 4.07 -13.89 -11.76
N HIS A 107 3.33 -14.94 -11.40
CA HIS A 107 3.32 -15.47 -10.04
C HIS A 107 4.68 -16.09 -9.66
N GLU A 108 5.29 -16.87 -10.53
CA GLU A 108 6.62 -17.42 -10.29
C GLU A 108 7.64 -16.31 -10.08
N GLN A 109 7.65 -15.29 -10.94
CA GLN A 109 8.54 -14.15 -10.83
C GLN A 109 8.32 -13.39 -9.51
N ALA A 110 7.07 -13.15 -9.11
CA ALA A 110 6.73 -12.50 -7.84
C ALA A 110 7.26 -13.30 -6.64
N LEU A 111 7.03 -14.61 -6.62
CA LEU A 111 7.50 -15.49 -5.53
C LEU A 111 9.02 -15.58 -5.49
N ARG A 112 9.71 -15.65 -6.63
CA ARG A 112 11.19 -15.63 -6.69
C ARG A 112 11.73 -14.32 -6.16
N ARG A 113 11.14 -13.20 -6.55
CA ARG A 113 11.57 -11.87 -6.12
C ARG A 113 11.50 -11.69 -4.61
N PHE A 114 10.45 -12.20 -3.96
CA PHE A 114 10.29 -12.14 -2.50
C PHE A 114 10.93 -13.34 -1.76
N GLY A 115 11.70 -14.19 -2.44
CA GLY A 115 12.41 -15.34 -1.83
C GLY A 115 11.49 -16.46 -1.34
N LEU A 116 10.31 -16.60 -1.95
CA LEU A 116 9.27 -17.54 -1.53
C LEU A 116 9.07 -18.73 -2.46
N TYR A 117 9.78 -18.77 -3.60
CA TYR A 117 9.54 -19.79 -4.62
C TYR A 117 9.77 -21.22 -4.12
N SER A 118 10.80 -21.45 -3.29
CA SER A 118 11.06 -22.75 -2.68
C SER A 118 9.97 -23.21 -1.68
N ARG A 119 9.16 -22.28 -1.22
CA ARG A 119 8.04 -22.49 -0.30
C ARG A 119 6.67 -22.42 -0.96
N ARG A 120 6.60 -22.33 -2.31
CA ARG A 120 5.34 -22.09 -3.04
C ARG A 120 4.23 -23.10 -2.73
N ASP A 121 4.60 -24.35 -2.44
CA ASP A 121 3.67 -25.44 -2.13
C ASP A 121 3.41 -25.61 -0.61
N ALA A 122 4.11 -24.82 0.23
CA ALA A 122 3.93 -24.88 1.68
C ALA A 122 2.64 -24.18 2.12
N PRO A 123 1.89 -24.74 3.09
CA PRO A 123 0.73 -24.06 3.66
C PRO A 123 1.11 -22.77 4.39
N VAL A 124 0.30 -21.72 4.23
CA VAL A 124 0.55 -20.39 4.84
C VAL A 124 0.70 -20.48 6.37
N ARG A 125 -0.02 -21.38 7.05
CA ARG A 125 0.08 -21.57 8.50
C ARG A 125 1.50 -21.95 8.98
N THR A 126 2.34 -22.50 8.10
CA THR A 126 3.72 -22.92 8.43
C THR A 126 4.75 -21.80 8.26
N LEU A 127 4.33 -20.64 7.77
CA LEU A 127 5.21 -19.51 7.49
C LEU A 127 5.45 -18.65 8.74
N SER A 128 6.67 -18.11 8.86
CA SER A 128 6.95 -17.03 9.81
C SER A 128 6.16 -15.76 9.48
N GLN A 129 6.05 -14.82 10.42
CA GLN A 129 5.38 -13.54 10.19
C GLN A 129 6.01 -12.77 9.01
N GLY A 130 7.33 -12.75 8.92
CA GLY A 130 8.03 -12.11 7.80
C GLY A 130 7.74 -12.78 6.46
N GLN A 131 7.71 -14.12 6.42
CA GLN A 131 7.32 -14.85 5.21
C GLN A 131 5.87 -14.56 4.81
N ARG A 132 4.94 -14.55 5.76
CA ARG A 132 3.54 -14.14 5.52
C ARG A 132 3.46 -12.72 4.97
N ARG A 133 4.25 -11.78 5.52
CA ARG A 133 4.32 -10.40 5.01
C ARG A 133 4.81 -10.36 3.58
N ARG A 134 5.88 -11.10 3.27
CA ARG A 134 6.42 -11.21 1.90
C ARG A 134 5.39 -11.79 0.91
N VAL A 135 4.57 -12.80 1.30
CA VAL A 135 3.48 -13.33 0.45
C VAL A 135 2.45 -12.24 0.15
N ALA A 136 2.01 -11.50 1.17
CA ALA A 136 1.05 -10.42 1.00
C ALA A 136 1.57 -9.30 0.08
N LEU A 137 2.88 -9.00 0.13
CA LEU A 137 3.52 -7.99 -0.70
C LEU A 137 3.83 -8.47 -2.12
N ALA A 138 4.05 -9.78 -2.32
CA ALA A 138 4.33 -10.36 -3.63
C ALA A 138 3.23 -10.04 -4.67
N ARG A 139 1.97 -9.87 -4.24
CA ARG A 139 0.86 -9.45 -5.12
C ARG A 139 1.07 -8.09 -5.79
N LEU A 140 1.92 -7.22 -5.23
CA LEU A 140 2.26 -5.94 -5.86
C LEU A 140 2.95 -6.13 -7.20
N CYS A 141 3.70 -7.23 -7.38
CA CYS A 141 4.35 -7.56 -8.63
C CYS A 141 3.38 -8.01 -9.73
N THR A 142 2.16 -8.42 -9.37
CA THR A 142 1.10 -8.82 -10.32
C THR A 142 0.08 -7.70 -10.56
N ALA A 143 0.17 -6.61 -9.81
CA ALA A 143 -0.72 -5.46 -9.91
C ALA A 143 -0.44 -4.64 -11.19
N PRO A 144 -1.44 -3.89 -11.70
CA PRO A 144 -1.26 -3.02 -12.86
C PRO A 144 -0.12 -2.02 -12.65
N ARG A 145 0.66 -1.78 -13.71
CA ARG A 145 1.89 -0.97 -13.66
C ARG A 145 1.68 0.47 -13.20
N THR A 146 0.52 1.03 -13.47
CA THR A 146 0.19 2.43 -13.14
C THR A 146 -0.76 2.56 -11.95
N ALA A 147 -0.97 1.48 -11.16
CA ALA A 147 -1.85 1.52 -10.00
C ALA A 147 -1.40 2.54 -8.93
N LEU A 148 -2.34 3.00 -8.13
CA LEU A 148 -2.08 3.70 -6.89
C LEU A 148 -1.95 2.68 -5.75
N TRP A 149 -0.76 2.54 -5.17
CA TRP A 149 -0.53 1.67 -4.03
C TRP A 149 -0.71 2.43 -2.70
N LEU A 150 -1.49 1.85 -1.81
CA LEU A 150 -1.82 2.37 -0.49
C LEU A 150 -1.38 1.31 0.53
N LEU A 151 -0.21 1.53 1.16
CA LEU A 151 0.49 0.51 1.93
C LEU A 151 0.57 0.90 3.41
N ASP A 152 -0.08 0.13 4.27
CA ASP A 152 -0.12 0.38 5.71
C ASP A 152 0.96 -0.44 6.41
N GLU A 153 2.01 0.23 6.89
CA GLU A 153 3.21 -0.33 7.54
C GLU A 153 3.81 -1.51 6.74
N PRO A 154 4.14 -1.34 5.45
CA PRO A 154 4.54 -2.46 4.59
C PRO A 154 5.86 -3.11 5.00
N PHE A 155 6.72 -2.41 5.74
CA PHE A 155 8.02 -2.89 6.19
C PHE A 155 7.97 -3.70 7.48
N ASP A 156 6.82 -3.73 8.17
CA ASP A 156 6.69 -4.49 9.41
C ASP A 156 6.97 -5.97 9.20
N ALA A 157 7.69 -6.57 10.16
CA ALA A 157 8.11 -7.97 10.17
C ALA A 157 9.04 -8.38 9.00
N LEU A 158 9.52 -7.46 8.17
CA LEU A 158 10.53 -7.75 7.15
C LEU A 158 11.93 -7.73 7.78
N ASP A 159 12.76 -8.65 7.35
CA ASP A 159 14.20 -8.60 7.55
C ASP A 159 14.88 -7.64 6.55
N ALA A 160 16.17 -7.39 6.69
CA ALA A 160 16.92 -6.46 5.84
C ALA A 160 16.75 -6.79 4.35
N GLN A 161 16.84 -8.07 3.97
CA GLN A 161 16.64 -8.50 2.58
C GLN A 161 15.21 -8.20 2.08
N GLY A 162 14.19 -8.42 2.92
CA GLY A 162 12.80 -8.11 2.58
C GLY A 162 12.58 -6.60 2.40
N VAL A 163 13.23 -5.78 3.22
CA VAL A 163 13.22 -4.31 3.10
C VAL A 163 13.83 -3.87 1.76
N ASP A 164 15.00 -4.42 1.39
CA ASP A 164 15.67 -4.09 0.14
C ASP A 164 14.82 -4.48 -1.08
N VAL A 165 14.23 -5.67 -1.06
CA VAL A 165 13.33 -6.13 -2.13
C VAL A 165 12.12 -5.21 -2.26
N LEU A 166 11.49 -4.84 -1.14
CA LEU A 166 10.34 -3.95 -1.18
C LEU A 166 10.72 -2.56 -1.71
N ASN A 167 11.83 -1.99 -1.25
CA ASN A 167 12.33 -0.70 -1.76
C ASN A 167 12.55 -0.75 -3.28
N ALA A 168 13.15 -1.81 -3.81
CA ALA A 168 13.34 -1.99 -5.25
C ALA A 168 11.98 -2.07 -5.99
N VAL A 169 11.00 -2.79 -5.43
CA VAL A 169 9.64 -2.89 -6.00
C VAL A 169 8.94 -1.53 -6.03
N LEU A 170 9.05 -0.74 -4.96
CA LEU A 170 8.48 0.61 -4.88
C LEU A 170 9.12 1.55 -5.91
N ALA A 171 10.45 1.55 -6.00
CA ALA A 171 11.21 2.38 -6.93
C ALA A 171 10.83 2.08 -8.40
N GLU A 172 10.80 0.80 -8.77
CA GLU A 172 10.42 0.38 -10.13
C GLU A 172 8.98 0.73 -10.47
N HIS A 173 8.06 0.59 -9.50
CA HIS A 173 6.66 0.98 -9.68
C HIS A 173 6.54 2.47 -9.97
N ALA A 174 7.19 3.30 -9.17
CA ALA A 174 7.22 4.75 -9.36
C ALA A 174 7.87 5.15 -10.69
N ALA A 175 8.99 4.53 -11.07
CA ALA A 175 9.67 4.78 -12.35
C ALA A 175 8.78 4.47 -13.59
N ARG A 176 7.79 3.58 -13.45
CA ARG A 176 6.82 3.24 -14.49
C ARG A 176 5.56 4.11 -14.46
N GLY A 177 5.54 5.19 -13.65
CA GLY A 177 4.40 6.10 -13.50
C GLY A 177 3.34 5.62 -12.52
N GLY A 178 3.58 4.54 -11.78
CA GLY A 178 2.79 4.17 -10.61
C GLY A 178 2.99 5.17 -9.47
N SER A 179 2.11 5.16 -8.48
CA SER A 179 2.24 6.07 -7.33
C SER A 179 2.00 5.30 -6.04
N VAL A 180 2.66 5.73 -4.97
CA VAL A 180 2.60 5.05 -3.69
C VAL A 180 2.32 6.05 -2.58
N LEU A 181 1.35 5.73 -1.71
CA LEU A 181 1.26 6.31 -0.37
C LEU A 181 1.51 5.19 0.64
N LEU A 182 2.41 5.43 1.58
CA LEU A 182 2.69 4.44 2.60
C LEU A 182 2.86 5.07 3.98
N THR A 183 2.58 4.27 5.01
CA THR A 183 2.96 4.55 6.39
C THR A 183 4.19 3.73 6.75
N SER A 184 5.05 4.24 7.61
CA SER A 184 6.15 3.47 8.17
C SER A 184 6.64 4.12 9.45
N HIS A 185 6.92 3.29 10.45
CA HIS A 185 7.64 3.70 11.66
C HIS A 185 9.16 3.73 11.43
N LEU A 186 9.63 2.99 10.43
CA LEU A 186 11.03 2.96 10.03
C LEU A 186 11.31 4.07 9.01
N PRO A 187 12.51 4.68 9.04
CA PRO A 187 12.96 5.57 7.99
C PRO A 187 12.93 4.87 6.62
N LEU A 188 12.44 5.57 5.61
CA LEU A 188 12.49 5.05 4.24
C LEU A 188 13.91 5.21 3.68
N THR A 189 14.45 4.13 3.15
CA THR A 189 15.77 4.11 2.48
C THR A 189 15.66 4.21 0.96
N LEU A 190 14.52 4.76 0.47
CA LEU A 190 14.28 4.96 -0.95
C LEU A 190 15.05 6.21 -1.42
N ASN A 191 15.99 6.02 -2.36
CA ASN A 191 16.80 7.12 -2.88
C ASN A 191 16.20 7.74 -4.17
N SER A 192 15.45 6.95 -4.94
CA SER A 192 14.83 7.42 -6.19
C SER A 192 13.53 6.66 -6.48
N PRO A 193 12.39 7.37 -6.60
CA PRO A 193 12.23 8.80 -6.30
C PRO A 193 12.36 9.07 -4.79
N ALA A 194 12.88 10.24 -4.43
CA ALA A 194 12.91 10.67 -3.03
C ALA A 194 11.47 10.78 -2.50
N PRO A 195 11.16 10.18 -1.33
CA PRO A 195 9.82 10.22 -0.78
C PRO A 195 9.39 11.64 -0.38
N ILE A 196 8.18 12.01 -0.73
CA ILE A 196 7.54 13.25 -0.27
C ILE A 196 6.91 12.97 1.10
N THR A 197 7.27 13.75 2.11
CA THR A 197 6.69 13.58 3.44
C THR A 197 5.36 14.32 3.56
N LEU A 198 4.30 13.58 3.90
CA LEU A 198 3.02 14.13 4.33
C LEU A 198 2.91 14.01 5.86
N GLN A 199 3.02 15.14 6.57
CA GLN A 199 2.84 15.14 8.02
C GLN A 199 1.35 15.19 8.35
N LEU A 200 0.82 14.13 8.97
CA LEU A 200 -0.53 14.11 9.49
C LEU A 200 -0.52 14.73 10.90
N SER A 201 -1.10 15.91 11.02
CA SER A 201 -1.29 16.58 12.31
C SER A 201 -2.63 16.14 12.88
N GLY A 202 -2.62 15.53 14.06
CA GLY A 202 -3.85 15.24 14.78
C GLY A 202 -4.50 16.56 15.25
N THR A 203 -5.82 16.61 15.28
CA THR A 203 -6.51 17.70 15.99
C THR A 203 -6.22 17.54 17.47
N THR A 204 -5.50 18.51 18.05
CA THR A 204 -5.46 18.65 19.51
C THR A 204 -6.89 18.92 19.95
N SER A 205 -7.53 17.99 20.66
CA SER A 205 -8.77 18.30 21.38
C SER A 205 -8.45 19.37 22.40
N ALA A 206 -9.02 20.56 22.22
CA ALA A 206 -9.12 21.56 23.27
C ALA A 206 -10.02 21.04 24.38
#